data_ff689df226bac7c694f195a4d5d1b2d4
#
_entry.id   ff689df226bac7c694f195a4d5d1b2d4
#
_cell.length_a   1.000
_cell.length_b   1.000
_cell.length_c   1.000
_cell.angle_alpha   90.00
_cell.angle_beta   90.00
_cell.angle_gamma   90.00
#
_symmetry.space_group_name_H-M   'P 1'
#
loop_
_entity.id
_entity.type
_entity.pdbx_description
1 polymer ?
#
loop_
_entity_poly.entity_id
_entity_poly.type
_entity_poly.pdbx_seq_one_letter_code
_entity_poly.pdbx_strand_id
1 'polypeptide(L)'
;MRLVISLLISSLTLAGCASHNSKPTNEAKRKTPATPKARAANQKPTLAPTLQLTGKVASVNPELRFVVLDFSVGDMPGINQRLGVYRAGQKVGQVKVTGPQSDTNIVADIVEGEAHAGDEVRQE
;
A
#
# COMPACT_ATOMS: atom_id res chain seq x y z
N MET A 1 45.51 10.69 -13.79
CA MET A 1 45.24 10.40 -15.20
C MET A 1 43.72 10.34 -15.28
N ARG A 2 43.06 11.45 -15.40
CA ARG A 2 42.62 12.15 -16.62
C ARG A 2 41.89 11.21 -17.58
N LEU A 3 40.59 11.28 -17.58
CA LEU A 3 39.88 11.54 -18.84
C LEU A 3 38.46 12.05 -18.56
N VAL A 4 38.28 13.26 -18.95
CA VAL A 4 37.03 14.04 -19.08
C VAL A 4 36.53 13.81 -20.51
N ILE A 5 35.28 13.43 -20.68
CA ILE A 5 34.54 13.57 -21.94
C ILE A 5 33.10 13.82 -21.50
N SER A 6 32.59 14.99 -21.45
CA SER A 6 32.25 16.04 -22.42
C SER A 6 31.20 15.65 -23.46
N LEU A 7 30.04 16.31 -23.28
CA LEU A 7 29.08 16.84 -24.25
C LEU A 7 28.39 15.92 -25.27
N LEU A 8 27.06 16.02 -25.29
CA LEU A 8 26.19 16.54 -26.37
C LEU A 8 24.73 16.31 -25.98
N ILE A 9 24.00 17.35 -25.55
CA ILE A 9 23.07 18.18 -26.32
C ILE A 9 22.29 17.40 -27.40
N SER A 10 21.02 17.18 -27.18
CA SER A 10 20.02 17.30 -28.24
C SER A 10 18.63 17.57 -27.66
N SER A 11 18.21 18.80 -27.78
CA SER A 11 16.84 19.28 -27.66
C SER A 11 16.02 18.77 -28.85
N LEU A 12 14.85 18.20 -28.60
CA LEU A 12 13.83 18.11 -29.64
C LEU A 12 12.45 18.36 -29.04
N THR A 13 12.02 19.59 -29.21
CA THR A 13 10.65 20.06 -29.04
C THR A 13 9.79 19.51 -30.18
N LEU A 14 8.67 18.88 -29.86
CA LEU A 14 7.53 18.84 -30.80
C LEU A 14 6.25 19.07 -30.03
N ALA A 15 5.68 20.23 -30.29
CA ALA A 15 4.31 20.59 -30.00
C ALA A 15 3.37 19.77 -30.89
N GLY A 16 2.32 19.25 -30.29
CA GLY A 16 1.24 18.59 -31.00
C GLY A 16 -0.08 18.84 -30.27
N CYS A 17 -0.71 19.97 -30.57
CA CYS A 17 -2.11 20.24 -30.31
C CYS A 17 -2.98 19.32 -31.17
N ALA A 18 -3.88 18.58 -30.56
CA ALA A 18 -5.08 18.11 -31.25
C ALA A 18 -6.29 18.21 -30.33
N SER A 19 -6.93 19.36 -30.46
CA SER A 19 -8.30 19.64 -30.07
C SER A 19 -9.24 18.67 -30.78
N HIS A 20 -10.02 17.87 -30.05
CA HIS A 20 -11.22 17.26 -30.61
C HIS A 20 -12.42 17.72 -29.79
N ASN A 21 -12.98 18.78 -30.30
CA ASN A 21 -14.32 19.26 -30.01
C ASN A 21 -15.29 18.38 -30.82
N SER A 22 -16.15 17.67 -30.15
CA SER A 22 -17.32 17.07 -30.77
C SER A 22 -18.54 17.30 -29.89
N LYS A 23 -19.26 18.35 -30.22
CA LYS A 23 -20.66 18.53 -29.92
C LYS A 23 -21.43 18.00 -31.14
N PRO A 24 -22.50 17.27 -31.00
CA PRO A 24 -23.82 17.74 -31.33
C PRO A 24 -24.90 17.25 -30.37
N THR A 25 -25.76 18.17 -29.96
CA THR A 25 -27.12 18.41 -30.46
C THR A 25 -28.07 17.23 -30.50
N ASN A 26 -29.06 17.31 -29.69
CA ASN A 26 -30.52 17.35 -29.79
C ASN A 26 -31.15 16.54 -28.66
N GLU A 27 -31.78 17.25 -27.73
CA GLU A 27 -33.22 17.61 -27.74
C GLU A 27 -34.19 16.43 -27.73
N ALA A 28 -34.62 16.08 -26.55
CA ALA A 28 -35.98 15.62 -26.30
C ALA A 28 -36.41 15.95 -24.87
N LYS A 29 -37.16 16.98 -24.79
CA LYS A 29 -38.04 17.48 -23.75
C LYS A 29 -38.88 16.36 -23.14
N ARG A 30 -38.70 16.02 -21.85
CA ARG A 30 -39.77 15.45 -21.04
C ARG A 30 -39.61 15.77 -19.57
N LYS A 31 -40.43 16.70 -19.16
CA LYS A 31 -41.14 16.84 -17.85
C LYS A 31 -40.50 16.22 -16.62
N THR A 32 -40.03 17.11 -15.76
CA THR A 32 -39.97 16.95 -14.30
C THR A 32 -41.32 16.45 -13.77
N PRO A 33 -41.28 15.51 -12.79
CA PRO A 33 -41.65 15.97 -11.46
C PRO A 33 -40.84 15.32 -10.33
N ALA A 34 -40.73 16.11 -9.25
CA ALA A 34 -40.59 15.72 -7.88
C ALA A 34 -39.26 15.13 -7.41
N THR A 35 -38.50 16.02 -6.82
CA THR A 35 -37.52 15.81 -5.76
C THR A 35 -38.02 14.83 -4.70
N PRO A 36 -37.35 13.72 -4.47
CA PRO A 36 -37.33 13.13 -3.16
C PRO A 36 -36.15 13.74 -2.40
N LYS A 37 -36.50 14.54 -1.43
CA LYS A 37 -35.65 15.01 -0.35
C LYS A 37 -34.75 13.86 0.11
N ALA A 38 -33.50 13.87 -0.30
CA ALA A 38 -32.52 12.93 0.18
C ALA A 38 -32.35 13.18 1.68
N ARG A 39 -32.98 12.31 2.42
CA ARG A 39 -32.78 12.14 3.86
C ARG A 39 -31.33 11.77 4.01
N ALA A 40 -30.52 12.70 4.48
CA ALA A 40 -29.17 12.42 4.92
C ALA A 40 -29.27 11.33 6.00
N ALA A 41 -29.10 10.09 5.57
CA ALA A 41 -28.89 9.00 6.48
C ALA A 41 -27.52 9.27 7.10
N ASN A 42 -27.57 9.73 8.35
CA ASN A 42 -26.43 9.74 9.25
C ASN A 42 -26.02 8.28 9.44
N GLN A 43 -25.24 7.77 8.46
CA GLN A 43 -24.58 6.48 8.60
C GLN A 43 -23.44 6.70 9.58
N LYS A 44 -23.76 6.51 10.86
CA LYS A 44 -22.77 6.20 11.87
C LYS A 44 -21.84 5.14 11.24
N PRO A 45 -20.51 5.37 11.16
CA PRO A 45 -19.63 4.36 10.64
C PRO A 45 -19.79 3.13 11.51
N THR A 46 -20.45 2.13 11.00
CA THR A 46 -20.42 0.81 11.60
C THR A 46 -18.99 0.34 11.35
N LEU A 47 -18.17 0.44 12.39
CA LEU A 47 -16.87 -0.21 12.42
C LEU A 47 -17.16 -1.71 12.36
N ALA A 48 -17.27 -2.24 11.15
CA ALA A 48 -17.09 -3.67 10.97
C ALA A 48 -15.70 -3.98 11.55
N PRO A 49 -15.56 -4.95 12.45
CA PRO A 49 -14.24 -5.38 12.88
C PRO A 49 -13.51 -5.87 11.63
N THR A 50 -12.69 -5.01 11.07
CA THR A 50 -11.69 -5.42 10.09
C THR A 50 -10.81 -6.37 10.87
N LEU A 51 -10.80 -7.64 10.51
CA LEU A 51 -9.82 -8.60 11.01
C LEU A 51 -8.46 -8.07 10.56
N GLN A 52 -7.87 -7.23 11.37
CA GLN A 52 -6.53 -6.72 11.10
C GLN A 52 -5.55 -7.84 11.38
N LEU A 53 -4.91 -8.28 10.32
CA LEU A 53 -3.83 -9.23 10.41
C LEU A 53 -2.74 -8.66 11.33
N THR A 54 -2.56 -9.29 12.48
CA THR A 54 -1.59 -8.87 13.50
C THR A 54 -0.71 -10.05 13.88
N GLY A 55 0.59 -9.82 13.90
CA GLY A 55 1.58 -10.81 14.31
C GLY A 55 2.69 -10.17 15.14
N LYS A 56 3.73 -10.94 15.41
CA LYS A 56 4.91 -10.48 16.15
C LYS A 56 6.20 -10.87 15.43
N VAL A 57 7.23 -10.07 15.63
CA VAL A 57 8.58 -10.43 15.21
C VAL A 57 9.15 -11.45 16.20
N ALA A 58 9.34 -12.67 15.74
CA ALA A 58 9.92 -13.77 16.55
C ALA A 58 11.45 -13.65 16.59
N SER A 59 12.09 -13.37 15.45
CA SER A 59 13.53 -13.17 15.38
C SER A 59 13.92 -12.23 14.25
N VAL A 60 15.12 -11.66 14.34
CA VAL A 60 15.65 -10.70 13.36
C VAL A 60 17.08 -11.06 13.00
N ASN A 61 17.39 -11.02 11.72
CA ASN A 61 18.77 -11.05 11.23
C ASN A 61 19.07 -9.69 10.56
N PRO A 62 19.75 -8.79 11.26
CA PRO A 62 20.01 -7.44 10.75
C PRO A 62 21.03 -7.41 9.61
N GLU A 63 21.97 -8.35 9.57
CA GLU A 63 22.98 -8.44 8.52
C GLU A 63 22.38 -8.80 7.16
N LEU A 64 21.45 -9.74 7.16
CA LEU A 64 20.74 -10.19 5.97
C LEU A 64 19.41 -9.48 5.74
N ARG A 65 19.06 -8.54 6.65
CA ARG A 65 17.86 -7.72 6.61
C ARG A 65 16.56 -8.51 6.47
N PHE A 66 16.44 -9.64 7.17
CA PHE A 66 15.20 -10.38 7.24
C PHE A 66 14.75 -10.61 8.67
N VAL A 67 13.47 -10.90 8.81
CA VAL A 67 12.81 -11.24 10.08
C VAL A 67 12.01 -12.52 9.92
N VAL A 68 11.83 -13.23 11.02
CA VAL A 68 10.84 -14.29 11.14
C VAL A 68 9.67 -13.72 11.92
N LEU A 69 8.49 -13.77 11.32
CA LEU A 69 7.24 -13.31 11.89
C LEU A 69 6.44 -14.50 12.41
N ASP A 70 5.80 -14.33 13.56
CA ASP A 70 4.89 -15.30 14.17
C ASP A 70 3.46 -14.74 14.12
N PHE A 71 2.53 -15.54 13.62
CA PHE A 71 1.12 -15.22 13.50
C PHE A 71 0.25 -16.27 14.18
N SER A 72 -1.01 -15.93 14.44
CA SER A 72 -1.98 -16.90 14.91
C SER A 72 -2.33 -17.92 13.82
N VAL A 73 -2.68 -19.13 14.23
CA VAL A 73 -3.13 -20.16 13.29
C VAL A 73 -4.35 -19.67 12.52
N GLY A 74 -4.23 -19.65 11.19
CA GLY A 74 -5.29 -19.19 10.29
C GLY A 74 -5.16 -17.75 9.82
N ASP A 75 -4.29 -16.94 10.44
CA ASP A 75 -4.09 -15.52 10.15
C ASP A 75 -2.71 -15.30 9.52
N MET A 76 -2.44 -15.96 8.40
CA MET A 76 -1.14 -15.82 7.72
C MET A 76 -1.18 -14.77 6.61
N PRO A 77 -0.16 -13.89 6.55
CA PRO A 77 -0.03 -12.94 5.44
C PRO A 77 0.32 -13.63 4.13
N GLY A 78 -0.15 -13.05 3.04
CA GLY A 78 0.22 -13.50 1.70
C GLY A 78 1.66 -13.15 1.33
N ILE A 79 2.27 -13.95 0.46
CA ILE A 79 3.57 -13.63 -0.14
C ILE A 79 3.49 -12.30 -0.88
N ASN A 80 4.53 -11.48 -0.77
CA ASN A 80 4.64 -10.11 -1.26
C ASN A 80 3.78 -9.07 -0.52
N GLN A 81 3.03 -9.47 0.49
CA GLN A 81 2.30 -8.52 1.34
C GLN A 81 3.28 -7.66 2.14
N ARG A 82 2.94 -6.38 2.28
CA ARG A 82 3.68 -5.44 3.13
C ARG A 82 2.97 -5.30 4.46
N LEU A 83 3.77 -5.25 5.52
CA LEU A 83 3.30 -5.11 6.89
C LEU A 83 4.10 -4.00 7.57
N GLY A 84 3.41 -3.18 8.35
CA GLY A 84 4.07 -2.19 9.21
C GLY A 84 4.60 -2.86 10.47
N VAL A 85 5.79 -2.46 10.89
CA VAL A 85 6.41 -2.88 12.16
C VAL A 85 6.21 -1.78 13.19
N TYR A 86 5.71 -2.14 14.36
CA TYR A 86 5.37 -1.20 15.42
C TYR A 86 6.04 -1.58 16.74
N ARG A 87 6.59 -0.58 17.42
CA ARG A 87 7.17 -0.69 18.76
C ARG A 87 6.52 0.34 19.66
N ALA A 88 5.92 -0.10 20.78
CA ALA A 88 5.18 0.78 21.69
C ALA A 88 4.12 1.64 20.97
N GLY A 89 3.47 1.08 19.94
CA GLY A 89 2.45 1.77 19.14
C GLY A 89 2.97 2.72 18.06
N GLN A 90 4.29 2.93 17.96
CA GLN A 90 4.93 3.73 16.92
C GLN A 90 5.41 2.84 15.77
N LYS A 91 5.17 3.27 14.53
CA LYS A 91 5.75 2.62 13.36
C LYS A 91 7.25 2.86 13.33
N VAL A 92 8.02 1.77 13.34
CA VAL A 92 9.50 1.78 13.33
C VAL A 92 10.07 1.25 12.03
N GLY A 93 9.26 0.55 11.23
CA GLY A 93 9.71 0.01 9.96
C GLY A 93 8.60 -0.63 9.15
N GLN A 94 8.99 -1.21 8.02
CA GLN A 94 8.12 -1.96 7.14
C GLN A 94 8.84 -3.22 6.66
N VAL A 95 8.11 -4.31 6.60
CA VAL A 95 8.60 -5.60 6.10
C VAL A 95 7.74 -6.08 4.93
N LYS A 96 8.34 -6.86 4.05
CA LYS A 96 7.67 -7.51 2.93
C LYS A 96 7.78 -9.01 3.09
N VAL A 97 6.67 -9.70 3.09
CA VAL A 97 6.61 -11.16 3.21
C VAL A 97 7.23 -11.82 1.97
N THR A 98 8.25 -12.64 2.18
CA THR A 98 8.99 -13.32 1.10
C THR A 98 8.93 -14.85 1.21
N GLY A 99 8.54 -15.38 2.40
CA GLY A 99 8.54 -16.82 2.68
C GLY A 99 9.95 -17.37 2.92
N PRO A 100 10.16 -18.63 3.25
CA PRO A 100 9.15 -19.67 3.40
C PRO A 100 8.24 -19.50 4.62
N GLN A 101 7.13 -20.21 4.58
CA GLN A 101 6.20 -20.36 5.68
C GLN A 101 6.36 -21.73 6.33
N SER A 102 6.30 -21.78 7.66
CA SER A 102 6.27 -23.02 8.45
C SER A 102 5.36 -22.81 9.66
N ASP A 103 4.30 -23.57 9.74
CA ASP A 103 3.27 -23.48 10.78
C ASP A 103 2.74 -22.04 10.96
N THR A 104 3.07 -21.39 12.05
CA THR A 104 2.70 -20.01 12.38
C THR A 104 3.76 -18.98 11.98
N ASN A 105 4.91 -19.46 11.49
CA ASN A 105 6.05 -18.59 11.15
C ASN A 105 6.16 -18.33 9.66
N ILE A 106 6.54 -17.12 9.31
CA ILE A 106 6.83 -16.73 7.93
C ILE A 106 8.00 -15.76 7.87
N VAL A 107 8.82 -15.89 6.83
CA VAL A 107 9.96 -15.00 6.63
C VAL A 107 9.53 -13.76 5.86
N ALA A 108 10.08 -12.62 6.26
CA ALA A 108 9.88 -11.34 5.58
C ALA A 108 11.19 -10.54 5.53
N ASP A 109 11.36 -9.76 4.47
CA ASP A 109 12.51 -8.87 4.30
C ASP A 109 12.19 -7.49 4.88
N ILE A 110 13.17 -6.87 5.55
CA ILE A 110 13.07 -5.50 6.04
C ILE A 110 13.27 -4.56 4.85
N VAL A 111 12.19 -3.88 4.43
CA VAL A 111 12.24 -2.95 3.29
C VAL A 111 12.49 -1.52 3.73
N GLU A 112 12.08 -1.16 4.95
CA GLU A 112 12.25 0.18 5.52
C GLU A 112 12.39 0.11 7.04
N GLY A 113 13.21 1.02 7.59
CA GLY A 113 13.41 1.15 9.02
C GLY A 113 14.11 -0.03 9.68
N GLU A 114 13.70 -0.34 10.90
CA GLU A 114 14.28 -1.38 11.74
C GLU A 114 13.19 -2.30 12.31
N ALA A 115 13.58 -3.51 12.68
CA ALA A 115 12.74 -4.44 13.42
C ALA A 115 13.53 -5.10 14.54
N HIS A 116 12.89 -5.35 15.67
CA HIS A 116 13.46 -6.10 16.79
C HIS A 116 12.51 -7.24 17.16
N ALA A 117 13.08 -8.28 17.77
CA ALA A 117 12.26 -9.36 18.32
C ALA A 117 11.29 -8.80 19.36
N GLY A 118 10.03 -9.19 19.25
CA GLY A 118 8.93 -8.70 20.10
C GLY A 118 8.16 -7.51 19.54
N ASP A 119 8.61 -6.87 18.45
CA ASP A 119 7.84 -5.85 17.77
C ASP A 119 6.54 -6.43 17.19
N GLU A 120 5.51 -5.62 17.12
CA GLU A 120 4.23 -5.98 16.54
C GLU A 120 4.22 -5.70 15.05
N VAL A 121 3.64 -6.60 14.24
CA VAL A 121 3.43 -6.38 12.81
C VAL A 121 1.95 -6.35 12.50
N ARG A 122 1.55 -5.42 11.62
CA ARG A 122 0.15 -5.24 11.20
C ARG A 122 0.06 -4.97 9.71
N GLN A 123 -1.07 -5.36 9.14
CA GLN A 123 -1.45 -4.93 7.81
C GLN A 123 -1.73 -3.43 7.80
N GLU A 124 -1.26 -2.74 6.77
CA GLU A 124 -1.52 -1.32 6.51
C GLU A 124 -2.63 -1.13 5.49
#